data_65ab16168f1be18b1e519e6be97bd1c8
#
_entry.id   65ab16168f1be18b1e519e6be97bd1c8
#
_cell.length_a   1.000
_cell.length_b   1.000
_cell.length_c   1.000
_cell.angle_alpha   90.00
_cell.angle_beta   90.00
_cell.angle_gamma   90.00
#
_symmetry.space_group_name_H-M   'P 1'
#
loop_
_entity.id
_entity.type
_entity.pdbx_description
1 polymer ?
#
loop_
_entity_poly.entity_id
_entity_poly.type
_entity_poly.pdbx_seq_one_letter_code
_entity_poly.pdbx_strand_id
1 'polypeptide(L)'
;MARAKNTKNKQKEESKKPQIKASLAKARAAKSEKFKDTDEDLEKKAKKRSSAARSGEDAESMAKRQREISVSEFFAKNRHLLGFDNPRKALLTAVKEAVDNSLDACEEAEILPVVRVELKRLSEKLAESTEEEKEAALTKKSKRRAPTPTERFLLRIIDNGPGILPAQIPKIFAKLLYGSKFHRLKMSRGQQGIGISAAGMYGQMTTGIPVRIYSKLPKKDLAHFIELQIDTKSNKPVVLAEKEVKWPETFKSGTIVEITLEGRYQRGKSSVDEFILQNTLSNPHAHLSYIDPDGQKFDFPAKTKDLPEIPKEIKPHPYGVELGQFHRLASETSAKTIKKFLCTDFSRVSDKVAEAILKEAGVKDQAIAKLAPESLNKIHESIPKVEIMNPPTDCVVPIGENLIMETLRQKTGAEFFTATTRSPSVYRGNPFIVECALAFGGELGADEPMQVFRFANRVPLLFQPAACATTRVLGRIDWKKYGLNQSKNSLPVGPVAVLVHVASVWVPFTSESKEAIADYPEIKQEIRLAIQDCARKLSIHLSKRYRAAEAARKANYIDTYIPFIGEALQDMLKLSDKQKDTLIETL
;
A
#
# COMPACT_ATOMS: atom_id res chain seq x y z
N MET A 1 64.46 -6.22 -9.69
CA MET A 1 64.42 -5.49 -10.98
C MET A 1 63.12 -4.67 -11.14
N ALA A 2 62.86 -3.74 -10.23
CA ALA A 2 61.66 -2.88 -10.30
C ALA A 2 61.89 -1.44 -9.82
N ARG A 3 63.11 -0.91 -10.03
CA ARG A 3 63.48 0.50 -9.66
C ARG A 3 64.05 1.35 -10.80
N ALA A 4 64.11 0.85 -12.05
CA ALA A 4 64.77 1.56 -13.17
C ALA A 4 63.80 2.07 -14.27
N LYS A 5 62.47 2.02 -14.09
CA LYS A 5 61.49 2.51 -15.11
C LYS A 5 60.80 3.83 -14.77
N ASN A 6 61.06 4.44 -13.59
CA ASN A 6 60.33 5.63 -13.15
C ASN A 6 61.11 6.97 -13.32
N THR A 7 62.36 6.93 -13.80
CA THR A 7 63.20 8.15 -13.99
C THR A 7 63.19 8.70 -15.42
N LYS A 8 62.77 7.92 -16.42
CA LYS A 8 62.70 8.39 -17.83
C LYS A 8 61.41 9.12 -18.21
N ASN A 9 60.35 9.02 -17.41
CA ASN A 9 59.07 9.73 -17.67
C ASN A 9 59.02 11.15 -17.06
N LYS A 10 59.85 11.47 -16.06
CA LYS A 10 59.90 12.83 -15.47
C LYS A 10 60.68 13.86 -16.30
N GLN A 11 61.65 13.42 -17.11
CA GLN A 11 62.45 14.34 -17.97
C GLN A 11 61.75 14.68 -19.31
N LYS A 12 60.71 13.99 -19.73
CA LYS A 12 59.93 14.32 -20.94
C LYS A 12 58.76 15.28 -20.68
N GLU A 13 58.34 15.49 -19.43
CA GLU A 13 57.30 16.46 -19.07
C GLU A 13 57.83 17.88 -18.79
N GLU A 14 59.10 18.03 -18.41
CA GLU A 14 59.67 19.36 -18.14
C GLU A 14 60.11 20.13 -19.41
N SER A 15 60.33 19.45 -20.55
CA SER A 15 60.69 20.11 -21.82
C SER A 15 59.51 20.66 -22.63
N LYS A 16 58.26 20.40 -22.23
CA LYS A 16 57.05 20.89 -22.94
C LYS A 16 56.37 22.09 -22.29
N LYS A 17 56.81 22.54 -21.12
CA LYS A 17 56.18 23.66 -20.39
C LYS A 17 56.41 25.08 -20.97
N PRO A 18 57.50 25.41 -21.70
CA PRO A 18 57.65 26.76 -22.29
C PRO A 18 56.81 27.01 -23.53
N GLN A 19 56.54 26.00 -24.36
CA GLN A 19 55.76 26.18 -25.61
C GLN A 19 54.26 26.32 -25.38
N ILE A 20 53.72 25.74 -24.32
CA ILE A 20 52.30 25.86 -23.98
C ILE A 20 51.96 27.22 -23.35
N LYS A 21 52.90 27.84 -22.62
CA LYS A 21 52.71 29.21 -22.09
C LYS A 21 52.71 30.29 -23.15
N ALA A 22 53.49 30.14 -24.24
CA ALA A 22 53.53 31.12 -25.34
C ALA A 22 52.30 31.05 -26.24
N SER A 23 51.70 29.87 -26.46
CA SER A 23 50.46 29.71 -27.21
C SER A 23 49.21 30.19 -26.43
N LEU A 24 49.20 30.05 -25.12
CA LEU A 24 48.14 30.56 -24.25
C LEU A 24 48.16 32.09 -24.08
N ALA A 25 49.35 32.72 -24.15
CA ALA A 25 49.46 34.17 -24.12
C ALA A 25 48.99 34.83 -25.43
N LYS A 26 49.30 34.23 -26.62
CA LYS A 26 48.76 34.68 -27.91
C LYS A 26 47.24 34.47 -28.07
N ALA A 27 46.72 33.40 -27.51
CA ALA A 27 45.28 33.16 -27.51
C ALA A 27 44.51 34.08 -26.54
N ARG A 28 45.15 34.58 -25.49
CA ARG A 28 44.55 35.58 -24.58
C ARG A 28 44.57 36.99 -25.15
N ALA A 29 45.61 37.40 -25.91
CA ALA A 29 45.64 38.70 -26.57
C ALA A 29 44.62 38.82 -27.72
N ALA A 30 44.45 37.77 -28.55
CA ALA A 30 43.46 37.73 -29.62
C ALA A 30 41.99 37.64 -29.10
N LYS A 31 41.78 37.24 -27.83
CA LYS A 31 40.47 37.24 -27.19
C LYS A 31 40.14 38.59 -26.55
N SER A 32 41.12 39.44 -26.20
CA SER A 32 40.86 40.75 -25.60
C SER A 32 40.51 41.83 -26.62
N GLU A 33 40.92 41.70 -27.89
CA GLU A 33 40.49 42.63 -28.96
C GLU A 33 39.09 42.34 -29.51
N LYS A 34 38.64 41.08 -29.50
CA LYS A 34 37.23 40.72 -29.86
C LYS A 34 36.21 41.01 -28.76
N PHE A 35 36.64 41.34 -27.54
CA PHE A 35 35.71 41.62 -26.42
C PHE A 35 35.43 43.12 -26.22
N LYS A 36 36.14 44.04 -26.89
CA LYS A 36 35.86 45.47 -26.78
C LYS A 36 34.70 45.94 -27.66
N ASP A 37 34.48 45.29 -28.81
CA ASP A 37 33.33 45.61 -29.69
C ASP A 37 31.99 44.98 -29.27
N THR A 38 32.01 44.03 -28.31
CA THR A 38 30.80 43.38 -27.81
C THR A 38 30.24 44.00 -26.52
N ASP A 39 31.06 44.75 -25.77
CA ASP A 39 30.62 45.35 -24.50
C ASP A 39 29.76 46.60 -24.71
N GLU A 40 29.99 47.42 -25.79
CA GLU A 40 29.08 48.52 -26.12
C GLU A 40 27.72 48.07 -26.66
N ASP A 41 27.68 46.94 -27.37
CA ASP A 41 26.42 46.33 -27.82
C ASP A 41 25.68 45.59 -26.70
N LEU A 42 26.38 45.05 -25.74
CA LEU A 42 25.82 44.43 -24.52
C LEU A 42 25.34 45.50 -23.53
N GLU A 43 26.05 46.62 -23.39
CA GLU A 43 25.54 47.76 -22.59
C GLU A 43 24.32 48.44 -23.23
N LYS A 44 24.29 48.59 -24.56
CA LYS A 44 23.08 49.10 -25.27
C LYS A 44 21.93 48.13 -25.20
N LYS A 45 22.15 46.80 -25.22
CA LYS A 45 21.11 45.77 -24.99
C LYS A 45 20.74 45.64 -23.49
N ALA A 46 21.68 45.88 -22.56
CA ALA A 46 21.37 45.93 -21.13
C ALA A 46 20.57 47.18 -20.75
N LYS A 47 20.93 48.37 -21.32
CA LYS A 47 20.11 49.59 -21.13
C LYS A 47 18.75 49.52 -21.79
N LYS A 48 18.56 48.80 -22.94
CA LYS A 48 17.26 48.50 -23.51
C LYS A 48 16.49 47.44 -22.74
N ARG A 49 17.15 46.56 -21.95
CA ARG A 49 16.49 45.59 -21.05
C ARG A 49 16.20 46.18 -19.67
N SER A 50 16.91 47.22 -19.21
CA SER A 50 16.59 47.92 -17.96
C SER A 50 15.54 49.00 -18.09
N SER A 51 15.21 49.45 -19.30
CA SER A 51 14.06 50.35 -19.56
C SER A 51 12.73 49.62 -19.90
N ALA A 52 12.79 48.31 -20.15
CA ALA A 52 11.58 47.47 -19.98
C ALA A 52 11.46 47.20 -18.47
N ALA A 53 10.89 48.14 -17.72
CA ALA A 53 10.48 47.96 -16.38
C ALA A 53 9.79 46.57 -16.30
N ARG A 54 10.33 45.65 -15.50
CA ARG A 54 9.54 44.54 -15.00
C ARG A 54 8.39 45.19 -14.22
N SER A 55 7.31 45.50 -14.91
CA SER A 55 6.05 45.81 -14.27
C SER A 55 5.71 44.53 -13.54
N GLY A 56 6.05 44.46 -12.25
CA GLY A 56 5.50 43.41 -11.40
C GLY A 56 4.01 43.39 -11.66
N GLU A 57 3.46 42.19 -11.87
CA GLU A 57 2.01 42.08 -12.03
C GLU A 57 1.38 42.69 -10.77
N ASP A 58 0.45 43.63 -10.97
CA ASP A 58 -0.28 44.21 -9.87
C ASP A 58 -1.32 43.22 -9.30
N ALA A 59 -1.76 43.46 -8.08
CA ALA A 59 -2.71 42.55 -7.41
C ALA A 59 -4.01 42.36 -8.21
N GLU A 60 -4.41 43.34 -8.98
CA GLU A 60 -5.62 43.29 -9.81
C GLU A 60 -5.43 42.35 -11.01
N SER A 61 -4.27 42.39 -11.68
CA SER A 61 -3.97 41.50 -12.80
C SER A 61 -3.78 40.06 -12.32
N MET A 62 -3.19 39.87 -11.14
CA MET A 62 -3.12 38.56 -10.47
C MET A 62 -4.50 38.03 -10.08
N ALA A 63 -5.37 38.86 -9.54
CA ALA A 63 -6.73 38.50 -9.18
C ALA A 63 -7.58 38.09 -10.39
N LYS A 64 -7.43 38.78 -11.51
CA LYS A 64 -8.15 38.45 -12.78
C LYS A 64 -7.75 37.10 -13.37
N ARG A 65 -6.55 36.57 -13.01
CA ARG A 65 -6.08 35.25 -13.45
C ARG A 65 -6.46 34.12 -12.49
N GLN A 66 -6.87 34.46 -11.26
CA GLN A 66 -7.37 33.48 -10.32
C GLN A 66 -8.70 32.93 -10.82
N ARG A 67 -8.75 31.62 -10.95
CA ARG A 67 -9.97 30.89 -11.32
C ARG A 67 -10.07 29.62 -10.50
N GLU A 68 -11.27 29.25 -10.18
CA GLU A 68 -11.57 27.96 -9.62
C GLU A 68 -11.30 26.86 -10.65
N ILE A 69 -10.60 25.80 -10.27
CA ILE A 69 -10.39 24.65 -11.14
C ILE A 69 -11.54 23.66 -10.97
N SER A 70 -11.98 23.05 -12.08
CA SER A 70 -12.99 22.00 -12.01
C SER A 70 -12.43 20.74 -11.36
N VAL A 71 -13.32 19.89 -10.82
CA VAL A 71 -12.93 18.60 -10.21
C VAL A 71 -12.19 17.71 -11.22
N SER A 72 -12.56 17.74 -12.48
CA SER A 72 -11.84 17.00 -13.54
C SER A 72 -10.45 17.54 -13.80
N GLU A 73 -10.27 18.86 -13.78
CA GLU A 73 -8.95 19.49 -13.94
C GLU A 73 -8.06 19.15 -12.75
N PHE A 74 -8.62 19.18 -11.54
CA PHE A 74 -7.92 18.71 -10.33
C PHE A 74 -7.54 17.24 -10.46
N PHE A 75 -8.47 16.36 -10.84
CA PHE A 75 -8.22 14.94 -11.05
C PHE A 75 -7.15 14.71 -12.12
N ALA A 76 -7.24 15.40 -13.26
CA ALA A 76 -6.27 15.26 -14.35
C ALA A 76 -4.86 15.65 -13.94
N LYS A 77 -4.71 16.70 -13.12
CA LYS A 77 -3.43 17.17 -12.58
C LYS A 77 -2.90 16.26 -11.45
N ASN A 78 -3.78 15.59 -10.71
CA ASN A 78 -3.46 14.83 -9.50
C ASN A 78 -3.68 13.32 -9.65
N ARG A 79 -3.70 12.78 -10.87
CA ARG A 79 -3.87 11.32 -11.13
C ARG A 79 -2.91 10.45 -10.32
N HIS A 80 -1.69 10.93 -10.09
CA HIS A 80 -0.66 10.23 -9.35
C HIS A 80 -1.01 9.99 -7.87
N LEU A 81 -1.71 10.94 -7.23
CA LEU A 81 -2.15 10.81 -5.84
C LEU A 81 -3.22 9.72 -5.69
N LEU A 82 -4.07 9.57 -6.69
CA LEU A 82 -5.21 8.67 -6.70
C LEU A 82 -4.90 7.29 -7.33
N GLY A 83 -3.68 7.08 -7.82
CA GLY A 83 -3.27 5.81 -8.41
C GLY A 83 -3.65 5.62 -9.89
N PHE A 84 -3.99 6.69 -10.60
CA PHE A 84 -4.38 6.67 -12.02
C PHE A 84 -3.36 7.33 -12.96
N ASP A 85 -2.11 7.45 -12.52
CA ASP A 85 -1.01 8.05 -13.27
C ASP A 85 -0.43 7.13 -14.36
N ASN A 86 -0.60 5.83 -14.21
CA ASN A 86 -0.07 4.80 -15.10
C ASN A 86 -1.20 3.85 -15.51
N PRO A 87 -1.37 3.52 -16.80
CA PRO A 87 -2.45 2.66 -17.29
C PRO A 87 -2.52 1.27 -16.63
N ARG A 88 -1.36 0.68 -16.29
CA ARG A 88 -1.31 -0.58 -15.54
C ARG A 88 -1.82 -0.43 -14.12
N LYS A 89 -1.39 0.64 -13.44
CA LYS A 89 -1.80 0.95 -12.08
C LYS A 89 -3.27 1.34 -12.01
N ALA A 90 -3.75 2.12 -12.99
CA ALA A 90 -5.14 2.54 -13.09
C ALA A 90 -6.11 1.36 -13.17
N LEU A 91 -5.80 0.37 -14.00
CA LEU A 91 -6.60 -0.86 -14.12
C LEU A 91 -6.68 -1.59 -12.78
N LEU A 92 -5.53 -1.80 -12.14
CA LEU A 92 -5.48 -2.46 -10.82
C LEU A 92 -6.21 -1.64 -9.75
N THR A 93 -6.05 -0.31 -9.73
CA THR A 93 -6.72 0.57 -8.76
C THR A 93 -8.24 0.50 -8.91
N ALA A 94 -8.76 0.50 -10.15
CA ALA A 94 -10.20 0.37 -10.40
C ALA A 94 -10.75 -0.98 -9.87
N VAL A 95 -10.04 -2.08 -10.14
CA VAL A 95 -10.41 -3.41 -9.61
C VAL A 95 -10.39 -3.41 -8.08
N LYS A 96 -9.31 -2.89 -7.49
CA LYS A 96 -9.11 -2.83 -6.04
C LYS A 96 -10.25 -2.09 -5.33
N GLU A 97 -10.56 -0.87 -5.78
CA GLU A 97 -11.58 -0.04 -5.14
C GLU A 97 -12.99 -0.67 -5.25
N ALA A 98 -13.28 -1.35 -6.36
CA ALA A 98 -14.56 -2.02 -6.53
C ALA A 98 -14.67 -3.30 -5.67
N VAL A 99 -13.62 -4.15 -5.64
CA VAL A 99 -13.58 -5.36 -4.80
C VAL A 99 -13.62 -5.01 -3.32
N ASP A 100 -12.85 -4.01 -2.88
CA ASP A 100 -12.83 -3.56 -1.49
C ASP A 100 -14.22 -3.08 -1.04
N ASN A 101 -14.95 -2.36 -1.91
CA ASN A 101 -16.31 -1.90 -1.62
C ASN A 101 -17.32 -3.06 -1.57
N SER A 102 -17.18 -4.05 -2.46
CA SER A 102 -18.04 -5.25 -2.45
C SER A 102 -17.85 -6.07 -1.18
N LEU A 103 -16.59 -6.29 -0.75
CA LEU A 103 -16.29 -7.00 0.49
C LEU A 103 -16.83 -6.25 1.72
N ASP A 104 -16.58 -4.94 1.81
CA ASP A 104 -17.07 -4.12 2.91
C ASP A 104 -18.63 -4.13 2.97
N ALA A 105 -19.31 -4.07 1.82
CA ALA A 105 -20.78 -4.08 1.77
C ALA A 105 -21.37 -5.41 2.22
N CYS A 106 -20.76 -6.53 1.84
CA CYS A 106 -21.20 -7.86 2.26
C CYS A 106 -20.96 -8.05 3.76
N GLU A 107 -19.77 -7.71 4.26
CA GLU A 107 -19.43 -7.87 5.68
C GLU A 107 -20.30 -6.98 6.59
N GLU A 108 -20.54 -5.71 6.20
CA GLU A 108 -21.44 -4.82 6.95
C GLU A 108 -22.90 -5.33 6.98
N ALA A 109 -23.30 -6.11 5.99
CA ALA A 109 -24.63 -6.72 5.91
C ALA A 109 -24.69 -8.15 6.48
N GLU A 110 -23.61 -8.64 7.09
CA GLU A 110 -23.48 -10.01 7.62
C GLU A 110 -23.73 -11.10 6.56
N ILE A 111 -23.30 -10.84 5.32
CA ILE A 111 -23.40 -11.76 4.19
C ILE A 111 -22.00 -12.29 3.87
N LEU A 112 -21.84 -13.62 3.76
CA LEU A 112 -20.59 -14.20 3.26
C LEU A 112 -20.31 -13.70 1.84
N PRO A 113 -19.19 -13.01 1.60
CA PRO A 113 -18.94 -12.38 0.33
C PRO A 113 -18.72 -13.40 -0.80
N VAL A 114 -19.45 -13.22 -1.90
CA VAL A 114 -19.19 -13.85 -3.19
C VAL A 114 -18.97 -12.73 -4.20
N VAL A 115 -17.71 -12.55 -4.62
CA VAL A 115 -17.34 -11.47 -5.53
C VAL A 115 -16.72 -12.05 -6.79
N ARG A 116 -17.29 -11.68 -7.94
CA ARG A 116 -16.78 -12.06 -9.26
C ARG A 116 -16.25 -10.83 -9.99
N VAL A 117 -15.01 -10.94 -10.47
CA VAL A 117 -14.33 -9.91 -11.27
C VAL A 117 -14.19 -10.44 -12.69
N GLU A 118 -14.70 -9.71 -13.66
CA GLU A 118 -14.59 -10.02 -15.08
C GLU A 118 -13.86 -8.86 -15.77
N LEU A 119 -12.74 -9.17 -16.43
CA LEU A 119 -11.97 -8.19 -17.18
C LEU A 119 -11.94 -8.59 -18.65
N LYS A 120 -12.67 -7.83 -19.48
CA LYS A 120 -12.79 -8.11 -20.91
C LYS A 120 -12.04 -7.07 -21.73
N ARG A 121 -11.16 -7.52 -22.61
CA ARG A 121 -10.50 -6.66 -23.61
C ARG A 121 -11.53 -6.26 -24.68
N LEU A 122 -11.67 -4.97 -24.93
CA LEU A 122 -12.51 -4.47 -25.99
C LEU A 122 -11.63 -4.27 -27.24
N SER A 123 -11.91 -5.02 -28.31
CA SER A 123 -11.13 -5.04 -29.54
C SER A 123 -11.44 -3.87 -30.48
N GLU A 124 -11.31 -2.64 -30.00
CA GLU A 124 -11.05 -1.51 -30.88
C GLU A 124 -9.55 -1.24 -30.81
N LYS A 125 -8.80 -1.63 -31.85
CA LYS A 125 -7.50 -1.04 -32.08
C LYS A 125 -7.74 0.47 -32.12
N LEU A 126 -7.25 1.18 -31.10
CA LEU A 126 -7.17 2.63 -31.17
C LEU A 126 -6.49 2.99 -32.49
N ALA A 127 -7.14 3.90 -33.23
CA ALA A 127 -6.72 4.37 -34.52
C ALA A 127 -5.20 4.50 -34.59
N GLU A 128 -4.66 3.97 -35.69
CA GLU A 128 -3.26 4.02 -36.05
C GLU A 128 -2.69 5.40 -35.73
N SER A 129 -1.60 5.41 -34.94
CA SER A 129 -0.77 6.60 -34.79
C SER A 129 -0.53 7.15 -36.20
N THR A 130 -0.86 8.44 -36.40
CA THR A 130 -0.68 9.11 -37.67
C THR A 130 0.72 8.88 -38.22
N GLU A 131 0.88 8.78 -39.51
CA GLU A 131 2.18 8.52 -40.15
C GLU A 131 3.27 9.51 -39.68
N GLU A 132 2.88 10.74 -39.33
CA GLU A 132 3.74 11.77 -38.74
C GLU A 132 4.35 11.37 -37.38
N GLU A 133 3.62 10.64 -36.51
CA GLU A 133 4.16 10.14 -35.25
C GLU A 133 5.11 8.96 -35.46
N LYS A 134 4.91 8.17 -36.54
CA LYS A 134 5.83 7.08 -36.92
C LYS A 134 7.15 7.65 -37.49
N GLU A 135 7.11 8.72 -38.28
CA GLU A 135 8.31 9.39 -38.79
C GLU A 135 9.09 10.12 -37.69
N ALA A 136 8.43 10.78 -36.75
CA ALA A 136 9.08 11.40 -35.58
C ALA A 136 9.76 10.38 -34.64
N ALA A 137 9.30 9.14 -34.62
CA ALA A 137 9.92 8.05 -33.86
C ALA A 137 11.15 7.45 -34.54
N LEU A 138 11.22 7.49 -35.86
CA LEU A 138 12.35 6.98 -36.65
C LEU A 138 13.58 7.89 -36.62
N THR A 139 13.42 9.19 -36.37
CA THR A 139 14.51 10.18 -36.38
C THR A 139 15.25 10.30 -35.04
N LYS A 140 14.75 9.73 -33.95
CA LYS A 140 15.45 9.72 -32.64
C LYS A 140 16.08 8.36 -32.38
N LYS A 141 17.34 8.20 -32.73
CA LYS A 141 18.24 7.11 -32.30
C LYS A 141 18.41 7.12 -30.77
N SER A 142 17.39 6.82 -30.00
CA SER A 142 17.54 6.40 -28.61
C SER A 142 16.90 5.02 -28.45
N LYS A 143 17.65 4.05 -27.92
CA LYS A 143 17.22 2.69 -27.58
C LYS A 143 16.18 2.71 -26.43
N ARG A 144 15.19 3.58 -26.44
CA ARG A 144 14.05 3.52 -25.56
C ARG A 144 12.99 2.66 -26.26
N ARG A 145 12.69 1.52 -25.65
CA ARG A 145 11.57 0.64 -26.03
C ARG A 145 10.33 1.52 -26.26
N ALA A 146 9.71 1.38 -27.44
CA ALA A 146 8.46 2.07 -27.74
C ALA A 146 7.45 1.82 -26.62
N PRO A 147 6.70 2.85 -26.17
CA PRO A 147 5.68 2.65 -25.14
C PRO A 147 4.68 1.61 -25.68
N THR A 148 4.45 0.55 -24.89
CA THR A 148 3.47 -0.49 -25.23
C THR A 148 2.09 0.19 -25.29
N PRO A 149 1.27 -0.04 -26.32
CA PRO A 149 -0.02 0.61 -26.48
C PRO A 149 -0.94 0.34 -25.28
N THR A 150 -1.73 1.32 -24.91
CA THR A 150 -2.87 1.16 -24.00
C THR A 150 -4.00 0.45 -24.72
N GLU A 151 -4.75 -0.36 -24.01
CA GLU A 151 -5.91 -1.10 -24.51
C GLU A 151 -7.15 -0.64 -23.71
N ARG A 152 -8.33 -0.82 -24.29
CA ARG A 152 -9.60 -0.59 -23.60
C ARG A 152 -10.08 -1.87 -22.95
N PHE A 153 -10.49 -1.76 -21.69
CA PHE A 153 -11.03 -2.87 -20.90
C PHE A 153 -12.41 -2.53 -20.38
N LEU A 154 -13.32 -3.48 -20.45
CA LEU A 154 -14.54 -3.49 -19.67
C LEU A 154 -14.25 -4.25 -18.38
N LEU A 155 -14.29 -3.55 -17.27
CA LEU A 155 -14.22 -4.09 -15.92
C LEU A 155 -15.65 -4.28 -15.41
N ARG A 156 -16.02 -5.51 -15.04
CA ARG A 156 -17.31 -5.86 -14.45
C ARG A 156 -17.07 -6.53 -13.11
N ILE A 157 -17.64 -5.98 -12.05
CA ILE A 157 -17.58 -6.54 -10.71
C ILE A 157 -19.02 -6.86 -10.28
N ILE A 158 -19.20 -8.07 -9.73
CA ILE A 158 -20.48 -8.61 -9.31
C ILE A 158 -20.33 -9.08 -7.87
N ASP A 159 -21.22 -8.63 -6.98
CA ASP A 159 -21.29 -9.08 -5.61
C ASP A 159 -22.69 -9.58 -5.23
N ASN A 160 -22.76 -10.34 -4.15
CA ASN A 160 -23.98 -10.83 -3.54
C ASN A 160 -24.42 -10.01 -2.32
N GLY A 161 -23.95 -8.76 -2.22
CA GLY A 161 -24.21 -7.87 -1.10
C GLY A 161 -25.68 -7.43 -0.97
N PRO A 162 -25.96 -6.47 -0.08
CA PRO A 162 -27.33 -6.03 0.21
C PRO A 162 -27.98 -5.21 -0.91
N GLY A 163 -27.21 -4.86 -1.97
CA GLY A 163 -27.63 -3.87 -2.96
C GLY A 163 -27.58 -2.43 -2.42
N ILE A 164 -27.90 -1.47 -3.28
CA ILE A 164 -27.84 -0.04 -2.99
C ILE A 164 -29.20 0.57 -3.30
N LEU A 165 -29.68 1.44 -2.43
CA LEU A 165 -30.93 2.18 -2.67
C LEU A 165 -30.81 3.06 -3.93
N PRO A 166 -31.78 3.07 -4.84
CA PRO A 166 -31.72 3.82 -6.09
C PRO A 166 -31.27 5.29 -5.92
N ALA A 167 -31.84 6.00 -4.97
CA ALA A 167 -31.50 7.41 -4.70
C ALA A 167 -30.04 7.63 -4.22
N GLN A 168 -29.33 6.59 -3.80
CA GLN A 168 -27.94 6.67 -3.35
C GLN A 168 -26.94 6.31 -4.44
N ILE A 169 -27.31 5.53 -5.45
CA ILE A 169 -26.41 5.08 -6.51
C ILE A 169 -25.71 6.25 -7.21
N PRO A 170 -26.43 7.30 -7.67
CA PRO A 170 -25.77 8.43 -8.32
C PRO A 170 -24.76 9.15 -7.43
N LYS A 171 -25.06 9.26 -6.13
CA LYS A 171 -24.19 9.94 -5.18
C LYS A 171 -22.91 9.14 -4.90
N ILE A 172 -23.01 7.82 -4.78
CA ILE A 172 -21.87 6.93 -4.50
C ILE A 172 -20.92 6.84 -5.70
N PHE A 173 -21.45 6.67 -6.90
CA PHE A 173 -20.64 6.40 -8.09
C PHE A 173 -20.26 7.65 -8.88
N ALA A 174 -21.00 8.74 -8.76
CA ALA A 174 -20.80 9.93 -9.58
C ALA A 174 -20.66 11.25 -8.79
N LYS A 175 -20.30 11.16 -7.49
CA LYS A 175 -19.93 12.31 -6.69
C LYS A 175 -18.68 11.99 -5.88
N LEU A 176 -17.61 12.73 -6.12
CA LEU A 176 -16.38 12.60 -5.31
C LEU A 176 -16.61 13.15 -3.89
N LEU A 177 -15.89 12.58 -2.92
CA LEU A 177 -15.99 12.95 -1.52
C LEU A 177 -17.42 12.72 -0.95
N TYR A 178 -18.09 11.67 -1.40
CA TYR A 178 -19.38 11.24 -0.88
C TYR A 178 -19.28 9.81 -0.32
N GLY A 179 -19.68 9.60 0.92
CA GLY A 179 -19.67 8.29 1.57
C GLY A 179 -19.98 8.38 3.06
N SER A 180 -20.29 7.26 3.68
CA SER A 180 -20.59 7.16 5.12
C SER A 180 -19.36 6.91 6.00
N LYS A 181 -18.20 6.61 5.38
CA LYS A 181 -17.01 6.09 6.09
C LYS A 181 -16.08 7.20 6.63
N PHE A 182 -16.22 8.45 6.19
CA PHE A 182 -15.35 9.57 6.60
C PHE A 182 -15.37 9.90 8.08
N HIS A 183 -16.54 9.74 8.69
CA HIS A 183 -16.78 10.19 10.05
C HIS A 183 -16.80 9.03 11.05
N ARG A 184 -16.68 7.81 10.57
CA ARG A 184 -16.76 6.60 11.39
C ARG A 184 -15.35 6.14 11.78
N LEU A 185 -15.09 6.12 13.07
CA LEU A 185 -13.84 5.57 13.61
C LEU A 185 -14.01 4.07 13.88
N LYS A 186 -14.03 3.29 12.81
CA LYS A 186 -13.95 1.83 12.82
C LYS A 186 -13.11 1.34 11.67
N MET A 187 -12.49 0.19 11.82
CA MET A 187 -11.71 -0.44 10.75
C MET A 187 -12.58 -0.66 9.51
N SER A 188 -12.11 -0.29 8.34
CA SER A 188 -12.71 -0.57 7.04
C SER A 188 -11.63 -0.54 5.95
N ARG A 189 -11.87 -1.19 4.79
CA ARG A 189 -10.96 -1.15 3.64
C ARG A 189 -11.00 0.21 2.97
N GLY A 190 -12.24 0.73 2.74
CA GLY A 190 -12.46 2.07 2.19
C GLY A 190 -12.52 3.12 3.28
N GLN A 191 -11.72 4.18 3.17
CA GLN A 191 -11.65 5.27 4.18
C GLN A 191 -11.99 6.66 3.62
N GLN A 192 -11.92 6.87 2.30
CA GLN A 192 -11.84 8.21 1.71
C GLN A 192 -13.03 8.61 0.82
N GLY A 193 -13.94 7.66 0.50
CA GLY A 193 -15.12 7.91 -0.33
C GLY A 193 -14.83 8.49 -1.74
N ILE A 194 -13.63 8.22 -2.26
CA ILE A 194 -13.19 8.72 -3.57
C ILE A 194 -13.00 7.56 -4.56
N GLY A 195 -12.61 6.37 -4.08
CA GLY A 195 -12.05 5.32 -4.90
C GLY A 195 -12.89 4.92 -6.10
N ILE A 196 -14.12 4.48 -5.89
CA ILE A 196 -14.99 4.01 -6.99
C ILE A 196 -15.43 5.14 -7.91
N SER A 197 -15.72 6.33 -7.39
CA SER A 197 -16.07 7.49 -8.18
C SER A 197 -14.87 8.02 -8.99
N ALA A 198 -13.64 7.92 -8.46
CA ALA A 198 -12.41 8.21 -9.19
C ALA A 198 -12.16 7.20 -10.32
N ALA A 199 -12.44 5.92 -10.10
CA ALA A 199 -12.36 4.88 -11.14
C ALA A 199 -13.35 5.15 -12.26
N GLY A 200 -14.60 5.50 -11.93
CA GLY A 200 -15.62 5.92 -12.90
C GLY A 200 -15.22 7.17 -13.67
N MET A 201 -14.69 8.18 -13.00
CA MET A 201 -14.19 9.40 -13.64
C MET A 201 -13.01 9.11 -14.57
N TYR A 202 -12.07 8.27 -14.16
CA TYR A 202 -10.95 7.86 -15.01
C TYR A 202 -11.46 7.15 -16.27
N GLY A 203 -12.39 6.21 -16.12
CA GLY A 203 -13.04 5.53 -17.24
C GLY A 203 -13.71 6.52 -18.21
N GLN A 204 -14.52 7.42 -17.69
CA GLN A 204 -15.20 8.46 -18.49
C GLN A 204 -14.20 9.38 -19.21
N MET A 205 -13.12 9.80 -18.53
CA MET A 205 -12.11 10.69 -19.12
C MET A 205 -11.28 10.02 -20.21
N THR A 206 -11.05 8.71 -20.12
CA THR A 206 -10.21 7.98 -21.07
C THR A 206 -10.99 7.38 -22.23
N THR A 207 -12.26 7.04 -22.02
CA THR A 207 -13.05 6.32 -23.01
C THR A 207 -14.30 7.08 -23.46
N GLY A 208 -14.76 8.06 -22.69
CA GLY A 208 -16.04 8.74 -22.90
C GLY A 208 -17.27 7.91 -22.52
N ILE A 209 -17.08 6.65 -22.09
CA ILE A 209 -18.17 5.71 -21.80
C ILE A 209 -18.68 5.91 -20.38
N PRO A 210 -20.02 5.99 -20.17
CA PRO A 210 -20.60 6.10 -18.84
C PRO A 210 -20.42 4.83 -18.00
N VAL A 211 -20.49 4.99 -16.67
CA VAL A 211 -20.51 3.87 -15.72
C VAL A 211 -21.92 3.29 -15.69
N ARG A 212 -22.03 1.96 -15.70
CA ARG A 212 -23.29 1.23 -15.60
C ARG A 212 -23.35 0.47 -14.29
N ILE A 213 -24.47 0.62 -13.59
CA ILE A 213 -24.69 0.00 -12.31
C ILE A 213 -26.03 -0.74 -12.35
N TYR A 214 -26.03 -2.00 -11.87
CA TYR A 214 -27.22 -2.76 -11.58
C TYR A 214 -27.23 -3.01 -10.08
N SER A 215 -28.35 -2.74 -9.43
CA SER A 215 -28.48 -2.98 -8.00
C SER A 215 -29.81 -3.64 -7.70
N LYS A 216 -29.76 -4.78 -7.02
CA LYS A 216 -30.94 -5.51 -6.59
C LYS A 216 -31.02 -5.57 -5.06
N LEU A 217 -32.11 -5.08 -4.52
CA LEU A 217 -32.42 -5.17 -3.10
C LEU A 217 -33.05 -6.53 -2.77
N PRO A 218 -32.86 -7.08 -1.54
CA PRO A 218 -33.34 -8.44 -1.18
C PRO A 218 -34.83 -8.64 -1.32
N LYS A 219 -35.64 -7.58 -1.15
CA LYS A 219 -37.12 -7.61 -1.17
C LYS A 219 -37.71 -7.20 -2.53
N LYS A 220 -36.90 -7.01 -3.56
CA LYS A 220 -37.35 -6.60 -4.90
C LYS A 220 -37.12 -7.73 -5.90
N ASP A 221 -38.04 -7.92 -6.83
CA ASP A 221 -37.90 -8.91 -7.91
C ASP A 221 -37.01 -8.41 -9.04
N LEU A 222 -37.12 -7.14 -9.35
CA LEU A 222 -36.32 -6.47 -10.39
C LEU A 222 -35.13 -5.75 -9.80
N ALA A 223 -34.08 -5.66 -10.58
CA ALA A 223 -32.92 -4.81 -10.30
C ALA A 223 -33.12 -3.41 -10.88
N HIS A 224 -32.58 -2.43 -10.21
CA HIS A 224 -32.48 -1.07 -10.67
C HIS A 224 -31.22 -0.91 -11.52
N PHE A 225 -31.38 -0.58 -12.80
CA PHE A 225 -30.29 -0.26 -13.71
C PHE A 225 -30.17 1.26 -13.84
N ILE A 226 -28.94 1.76 -13.77
CA ILE A 226 -28.65 3.16 -13.95
C ILE A 226 -27.35 3.33 -14.75
N GLU A 227 -27.35 4.25 -15.70
CA GLU A 227 -26.19 4.67 -16.47
C GLU A 227 -25.83 6.11 -16.09
N LEU A 228 -24.60 6.29 -15.61
CA LEU A 228 -24.15 7.52 -14.95
C LEU A 228 -22.94 8.11 -15.61
N GLN A 229 -22.93 9.45 -15.69
CA GLN A 229 -21.74 10.25 -15.93
C GLN A 229 -21.50 11.21 -14.77
N ILE A 230 -20.25 11.64 -14.62
CA ILE A 230 -19.88 12.70 -13.68
C ILE A 230 -19.82 14.01 -14.45
N ASP A 231 -20.62 15.00 -14.06
CA ASP A 231 -20.35 16.38 -14.52
C ASP A 231 -19.04 16.86 -13.90
N THR A 232 -18.05 16.90 -14.73
CA THR A 232 -16.67 17.22 -14.35
C THR A 232 -16.47 18.66 -13.89
N LYS A 233 -17.42 19.57 -14.19
CA LYS A 233 -17.37 20.96 -13.74
C LYS A 233 -17.97 21.13 -12.35
N SER A 234 -19.15 20.56 -12.12
CA SER A 234 -19.93 20.80 -10.90
C SER A 234 -19.82 19.69 -9.87
N ASN A 235 -19.09 18.59 -10.13
CA ASN A 235 -19.02 17.39 -9.29
C ASN A 235 -20.42 16.82 -8.96
N LYS A 236 -21.30 16.80 -9.95
CA LYS A 236 -22.67 16.30 -9.81
C LYS A 236 -22.90 15.06 -10.69
N PRO A 237 -23.70 14.10 -10.21
CA PRO A 237 -24.11 12.97 -11.04
C PRO A 237 -25.04 13.43 -12.17
N VAL A 238 -24.81 12.93 -13.38
CA VAL A 238 -25.70 13.03 -14.54
C VAL A 238 -26.22 11.64 -14.85
N VAL A 239 -27.52 11.44 -14.70
CA VAL A 239 -28.19 10.20 -15.02
C VAL A 239 -28.56 10.22 -16.50
N LEU A 240 -28.01 9.28 -17.29
CA LEU A 240 -28.28 9.17 -18.73
C LEU A 240 -29.45 8.22 -19.00
N ALA A 241 -29.53 7.13 -18.24
CA ALA A 241 -30.60 6.16 -18.33
C ALA A 241 -30.87 5.56 -16.95
N GLU A 242 -32.15 5.32 -16.66
CA GLU A 242 -32.63 4.70 -15.44
C GLU A 242 -33.84 3.82 -15.76
N LYS A 243 -33.81 2.56 -15.33
CA LYS A 243 -34.91 1.60 -15.54
C LYS A 243 -34.84 0.41 -14.61
N GLU A 244 -35.95 -0.26 -14.40
CA GLU A 244 -36.00 -1.58 -13.77
C GLU A 244 -35.71 -2.66 -14.82
N VAL A 245 -34.87 -3.64 -14.47
CA VAL A 245 -34.45 -4.72 -15.35
C VAL A 245 -34.47 -6.06 -14.60
N LYS A 246 -34.57 -7.16 -15.35
CA LYS A 246 -34.40 -8.48 -14.78
C LYS A 246 -32.98 -8.62 -14.22
N TRP A 247 -32.88 -9.14 -12.99
CA TRP A 247 -31.58 -9.40 -12.37
C TRP A 247 -30.84 -10.53 -13.11
N PRO A 248 -29.62 -10.29 -13.62
CA PRO A 248 -28.92 -11.27 -14.46
C PRO A 248 -28.21 -12.37 -13.66
N GLU A 249 -28.23 -12.31 -12.33
CA GLU A 249 -27.54 -13.25 -11.45
C GLU A 249 -28.50 -14.13 -10.65
N THR A 250 -27.96 -15.20 -10.04
CA THR A 250 -28.72 -16.14 -9.21
C THR A 250 -28.87 -15.68 -7.75
N PHE A 251 -28.11 -14.66 -7.34
CA PHE A 251 -28.14 -14.13 -5.98
C PHE A 251 -29.49 -13.43 -5.68
N LYS A 252 -29.88 -13.47 -4.42
CA LYS A 252 -31.12 -12.80 -3.97
C LYS A 252 -31.02 -11.28 -4.07
N SER A 253 -29.84 -10.74 -3.86
CA SER A 253 -29.53 -9.32 -3.92
C SER A 253 -28.07 -9.13 -4.36
N GLY A 254 -27.66 -7.92 -4.64
CA GLY A 254 -26.27 -7.60 -4.98
C GLY A 254 -26.12 -6.36 -5.81
N THR A 255 -24.89 -6.10 -6.21
CA THR A 255 -24.52 -4.99 -7.09
C THR A 255 -23.65 -5.49 -8.24
N ILE A 256 -23.89 -4.97 -9.45
CA ILE A 256 -22.99 -5.11 -10.59
C ILE A 256 -22.53 -3.72 -10.98
N VAL A 257 -21.23 -3.54 -11.10
CA VAL A 257 -20.60 -2.31 -11.56
C VAL A 257 -19.82 -2.59 -12.82
N GLU A 258 -20.10 -1.82 -13.88
CA GLU A 258 -19.40 -1.90 -15.16
C GLU A 258 -18.69 -0.56 -15.44
N ILE A 259 -17.37 -0.62 -15.59
CA ILE A 259 -16.52 0.53 -15.89
C ILE A 259 -15.68 0.20 -17.12
N THR A 260 -15.81 1.00 -18.17
CA THR A 260 -14.91 0.91 -19.33
C THR A 260 -13.78 1.91 -19.13
N LEU A 261 -12.54 1.46 -19.24
CA LEU A 261 -11.37 2.30 -18.99
C LEU A 261 -10.18 1.91 -19.87
N GLU A 262 -9.29 2.85 -20.11
CA GLU A 262 -8.00 2.56 -20.72
C GLU A 262 -7.02 2.02 -19.67
N GLY A 263 -6.33 0.94 -20.02
CA GLY A 263 -5.42 0.28 -19.13
C GLY A 263 -4.34 -0.51 -19.84
N ARG A 264 -3.51 -1.17 -19.06
CA ARG A 264 -2.57 -2.17 -19.53
C ARG A 264 -2.66 -3.39 -18.63
N TYR A 265 -3.05 -4.51 -19.20
CA TYR A 265 -3.02 -5.77 -18.51
C TYR A 265 -1.63 -6.39 -18.59
N GLN A 266 -1.15 -6.92 -17.49
CA GLN A 266 0.10 -7.65 -17.40
C GLN A 266 -0.01 -8.64 -16.24
N ARG A 267 0.38 -9.89 -16.46
CA ARG A 267 0.48 -10.91 -15.41
C ARG A 267 1.72 -10.70 -14.53
N GLY A 268 1.72 -11.32 -13.36
CA GLY A 268 2.86 -11.32 -12.43
C GLY A 268 2.79 -10.22 -11.37
N LYS A 269 3.93 -9.78 -10.88
CA LYS A 269 4.01 -8.83 -9.75
C LYS A 269 3.24 -7.54 -10.01
N SER A 270 2.47 -7.10 -9.00
CA SER A 270 1.62 -5.90 -9.05
C SER A 270 0.60 -5.92 -10.21
N SER A 271 0.01 -7.07 -10.49
CA SER A 271 -1.06 -7.28 -11.46
C SER A 271 -2.43 -7.42 -10.77
N VAL A 272 -3.49 -7.44 -11.59
CA VAL A 272 -4.84 -7.76 -11.11
C VAL A 272 -4.87 -9.20 -10.57
N ASP A 273 -4.22 -10.13 -11.27
CA ASP A 273 -4.12 -11.55 -10.86
C ASP A 273 -3.51 -11.68 -9.46
N GLU A 274 -2.38 -11.00 -9.23
CA GLU A 274 -1.73 -11.00 -7.92
C GLU A 274 -2.59 -10.35 -6.84
N PHE A 275 -3.31 -9.27 -7.17
CA PHE A 275 -4.22 -8.63 -6.23
C PHE A 275 -5.33 -9.57 -5.79
N ILE A 276 -6.02 -10.23 -6.73
CA ILE A 276 -7.09 -11.19 -6.41
C ILE A 276 -6.53 -12.33 -5.56
N LEU A 277 -5.40 -12.90 -5.97
CA LEU A 277 -4.75 -13.98 -5.23
C LEU A 277 -4.34 -13.55 -3.81
N GLN A 278 -3.74 -12.37 -3.64
CA GLN A 278 -3.38 -11.89 -2.29
C GLN A 278 -4.61 -11.53 -1.45
N ASN A 279 -5.70 -11.10 -2.08
CA ASN A 279 -6.97 -10.84 -1.38
C ASN A 279 -7.51 -12.09 -0.69
N THR A 280 -7.32 -13.29 -1.28
CA THR A 280 -7.71 -14.56 -0.63
C THR A 280 -6.92 -14.87 0.64
N LEU A 281 -5.73 -14.31 0.80
CA LEU A 281 -4.89 -14.51 2.00
C LEU A 281 -5.42 -13.70 3.19
N SER A 282 -5.93 -12.50 2.93
CA SER A 282 -6.42 -11.58 3.97
C SER A 282 -7.92 -11.67 4.19
N ASN A 283 -8.66 -12.29 3.27
CA ASN A 283 -10.13 -12.46 3.31
C ASN A 283 -10.53 -13.93 3.09
N PRO A 284 -10.16 -14.85 4.01
CA PRO A 284 -10.40 -16.28 3.83
C PRO A 284 -11.88 -16.68 3.84
N HIS A 285 -12.77 -15.82 4.32
CA HIS A 285 -14.23 -15.99 4.33
C HIS A 285 -14.89 -15.60 2.99
N ALA A 286 -14.16 -14.96 2.07
CA ALA A 286 -14.68 -14.52 0.80
C ALA A 286 -14.46 -15.58 -0.31
N HIS A 287 -15.49 -15.83 -1.10
CA HIS A 287 -15.37 -16.55 -2.37
C HIS A 287 -15.08 -15.53 -3.47
N LEU A 288 -13.88 -15.60 -4.05
CA LEU A 288 -13.46 -14.72 -5.13
C LEU A 288 -13.36 -15.53 -6.42
N SER A 289 -13.97 -15.04 -7.50
CA SER A 289 -13.77 -15.59 -8.84
C SER A 289 -13.30 -14.50 -9.79
N TYR A 290 -12.42 -14.86 -10.72
CA TYR A 290 -11.82 -13.92 -11.64
C TYR A 290 -11.75 -14.48 -13.06
N ILE A 291 -12.15 -13.67 -14.04
CA ILE A 291 -12.00 -13.96 -15.45
C ILE A 291 -11.05 -12.93 -16.03
N ASP A 292 -9.88 -13.39 -16.50
CA ASP A 292 -8.88 -12.51 -17.07
C ASP A 292 -9.23 -12.06 -18.50
N PRO A 293 -8.49 -11.09 -19.10
CA PRO A 293 -8.77 -10.61 -20.45
C PRO A 293 -8.58 -11.66 -21.56
N ASP A 294 -7.90 -12.76 -21.26
CA ASP A 294 -7.67 -13.86 -22.19
C ASP A 294 -8.75 -14.95 -22.04
N GLY A 295 -9.74 -14.75 -21.16
CA GLY A 295 -10.86 -15.66 -20.91
C GLY A 295 -10.55 -16.78 -19.92
N GLN A 296 -9.36 -16.80 -19.30
CA GLN A 296 -9.02 -17.78 -18.28
C GLN A 296 -9.78 -17.51 -16.99
N LYS A 297 -10.39 -18.54 -16.45
CA LYS A 297 -11.19 -18.46 -15.21
C LYS A 297 -10.37 -18.96 -14.02
N PHE A 298 -10.37 -18.19 -12.96
CA PHE A 298 -9.77 -18.54 -11.68
C PHE A 298 -10.88 -18.52 -10.63
N ASP A 299 -10.96 -19.57 -9.81
CA ASP A 299 -11.93 -19.71 -8.76
C ASP A 299 -11.23 -19.97 -7.43
N PHE A 300 -11.55 -19.14 -6.43
CA PHE A 300 -10.95 -19.17 -5.10
C PHE A 300 -12.08 -19.28 -4.06
N PRO A 301 -12.50 -20.49 -3.73
CA PRO A 301 -13.58 -20.69 -2.76
C PRO A 301 -13.21 -20.18 -1.37
N ALA A 302 -14.20 -19.75 -0.62
CA ALA A 302 -14.03 -19.39 0.78
C ALA A 302 -13.44 -20.56 1.59
N LYS A 303 -12.49 -20.27 2.47
CA LYS A 303 -11.81 -21.25 3.32
C LYS A 303 -12.49 -21.43 4.69
N THR A 304 -13.28 -20.45 5.09
CA THR A 304 -14.12 -20.49 6.28
C THR A 304 -15.50 -19.96 5.97
N LYS A 305 -16.49 -20.42 6.73
CA LYS A 305 -17.86 -19.90 6.70
C LYS A 305 -18.11 -18.86 7.79
N ASP A 306 -17.10 -18.58 8.60
CA ASP A 306 -17.20 -17.63 9.69
C ASP A 306 -16.88 -16.23 9.15
N LEU A 307 -17.81 -15.31 9.31
CA LEU A 307 -17.58 -13.90 9.04
C LEU A 307 -16.65 -13.31 10.12
N PRO A 308 -15.79 -12.34 9.76
CA PRO A 308 -15.06 -11.58 10.76
C PRO A 308 -16.04 -10.83 11.67
N GLU A 309 -15.63 -10.60 12.92
CA GLU A 309 -16.37 -9.72 13.82
C GLU A 309 -16.55 -8.34 13.18
N ILE A 310 -17.72 -7.73 13.40
CA ILE A 310 -17.98 -6.38 12.89
C ILE A 310 -17.28 -5.37 13.80
N PRO A 311 -16.35 -4.56 13.26
CA PRO A 311 -15.70 -3.51 14.05
C PRO A 311 -16.72 -2.52 14.61
N LYS A 312 -16.66 -2.25 15.91
CA LYS A 312 -17.53 -1.26 16.55
C LYS A 312 -17.00 0.15 16.30
N GLU A 313 -17.93 1.07 16.09
CA GLU A 313 -17.56 2.49 15.95
C GLU A 313 -17.19 3.06 17.33
N ILE A 314 -16.09 3.78 17.39
CA ILE A 314 -15.63 4.48 18.59
C ILE A 314 -15.69 6.01 18.41
N LYS A 315 -15.76 6.73 19.51
CA LYS A 315 -15.57 8.18 19.51
C LYS A 315 -14.09 8.53 19.39
N PRO A 316 -13.73 9.70 18.84
CA PRO A 316 -12.34 10.14 18.75
C PRO A 316 -11.71 10.16 20.16
N HIS A 317 -10.45 9.76 20.22
CA HIS A 317 -9.67 9.86 21.45
C HIS A 317 -9.06 11.27 21.55
N PRO A 318 -9.10 11.94 22.73
CA PRO A 318 -8.64 13.32 22.85
C PRO A 318 -7.21 13.55 22.36
N TYR A 319 -6.28 12.60 22.60
CA TYR A 319 -4.88 12.69 22.14
C TYR A 319 -4.69 12.68 20.61
N GLY A 320 -5.71 12.28 19.86
CA GLY A 320 -5.66 12.17 18.40
C GLY A 320 -6.34 13.33 17.67
N VAL A 321 -7.00 14.23 18.40
CA VAL A 321 -7.79 15.32 17.79
C VAL A 321 -6.94 16.58 17.72
N GLU A 322 -6.76 17.11 16.50
CA GLU A 322 -6.05 18.37 16.27
C GLU A 322 -6.90 19.58 16.69
N LEU A 323 -6.25 20.70 17.00
CA LEU A 323 -6.91 21.91 17.50
C LEU A 323 -8.09 22.37 16.60
N GLY A 324 -7.89 22.42 15.29
CA GLY A 324 -8.96 22.83 14.37
C GLY A 324 -10.15 21.87 14.36
N GLN A 325 -9.88 20.55 14.47
CA GLN A 325 -10.92 19.53 14.61
C GLN A 325 -11.64 19.65 15.97
N PHE A 326 -10.91 19.95 17.04
CA PHE A 326 -11.48 20.18 18.37
C PHE A 326 -12.46 21.35 18.37
N HIS A 327 -12.10 22.48 17.73
CA HIS A 327 -12.99 23.62 17.54
C HIS A 327 -14.25 23.26 16.74
N ARG A 328 -14.09 22.52 15.64
CA ARG A 328 -15.21 22.06 14.83
C ARG A 328 -16.17 21.19 15.65
N LEU A 329 -15.64 20.17 16.35
CA LEU A 329 -16.42 19.30 17.21
C LEU A 329 -17.18 20.11 18.29
N ALA A 330 -16.53 21.11 18.89
CA ALA A 330 -17.17 21.98 19.86
C ALA A 330 -18.30 22.85 19.25
N SER A 331 -18.21 23.20 17.97
CA SER A 331 -19.26 23.96 17.27
C SER A 331 -20.44 23.10 16.81
N GLU A 332 -20.20 21.82 16.54
CA GLU A 332 -21.19 20.84 16.03
C GLU A 332 -21.87 20.03 17.13
N THR A 333 -21.34 20.05 18.36
CA THR A 333 -21.84 19.22 19.48
C THR A 333 -23.23 19.63 19.93
N SER A 334 -24.02 18.62 20.34
CA SER A 334 -25.30 18.82 21.04
C SER A 334 -25.16 19.07 22.54
N ALA A 335 -23.94 18.97 23.08
CA ALA A 335 -23.68 19.16 24.51
C ALA A 335 -23.87 20.64 24.93
N LYS A 336 -24.49 20.87 26.06
CA LYS A 336 -24.75 22.22 26.55
C LYS A 336 -23.54 22.85 27.23
N THR A 337 -22.72 22.07 27.94
CA THR A 337 -21.55 22.55 28.68
C THR A 337 -20.27 21.89 28.16
N ILE A 338 -19.13 22.56 28.42
CA ILE A 338 -17.82 22.04 27.97
C ILE A 338 -17.46 20.73 28.65
N LYS A 339 -17.80 20.54 29.93
CA LYS A 339 -17.60 19.26 30.62
C LYS A 339 -18.39 18.15 29.93
N LYS A 340 -19.69 18.40 29.61
CA LYS A 340 -20.54 17.44 28.93
C LYS A 340 -20.01 17.11 27.54
N PHE A 341 -19.55 18.09 26.77
CA PHE A 341 -18.89 17.89 25.48
C PHE A 341 -17.69 16.94 25.59
N LEU A 342 -16.79 17.20 26.54
CA LEU A 342 -15.63 16.33 26.74
C LEU A 342 -16.05 14.87 27.04
N CYS A 343 -17.08 14.66 27.85
CA CYS A 343 -17.58 13.34 28.22
C CYS A 343 -18.35 12.64 27.09
N THR A 344 -19.11 13.40 26.27
CA THR A 344 -20.02 12.80 25.29
C THR A 344 -19.37 12.59 23.94
N ASP A 345 -18.47 13.48 23.51
CA ASP A 345 -17.96 13.47 22.14
C ASP A 345 -16.59 12.80 22.02
N PHE A 346 -15.97 12.46 23.15
CA PHE A 346 -14.68 11.76 23.18
C PHE A 346 -14.77 10.39 23.86
N SER A 347 -13.90 9.48 23.47
CA SER A 347 -13.73 8.20 24.13
C SER A 347 -12.86 8.33 25.38
N ARG A 348 -13.15 7.50 26.40
CA ARG A 348 -12.38 7.40 27.65
C ARG A 348 -12.34 8.67 28.50
N VAL A 349 -13.19 9.63 28.25
CA VAL A 349 -13.32 10.83 29.08
C VAL A 349 -14.50 10.67 30.01
N SER A 350 -14.23 10.33 31.27
CA SER A 350 -15.20 10.32 32.36
C SER A 350 -15.36 11.71 32.95
N ASP A 351 -16.38 11.90 33.82
CA ASP A 351 -16.57 13.18 34.53
C ASP A 351 -15.31 13.65 35.30
N LYS A 352 -14.59 12.70 35.93
CA LYS A 352 -13.34 12.98 36.65
C LYS A 352 -12.22 13.45 35.70
N VAL A 353 -12.09 12.80 34.54
CA VAL A 353 -11.09 13.16 33.53
C VAL A 353 -11.42 14.52 32.93
N ALA A 354 -12.69 14.78 32.62
CA ALA A 354 -13.13 16.10 32.13
C ALA A 354 -12.84 17.22 33.15
N GLU A 355 -13.12 17.01 34.44
CA GLU A 355 -12.77 17.95 35.52
C GLU A 355 -11.26 18.17 35.62
N ALA A 356 -10.46 17.13 35.51
CA ALA A 356 -9.00 17.25 35.51
C ALA A 356 -8.49 18.07 34.33
N ILE A 357 -9.03 17.85 33.12
CA ILE A 357 -8.70 18.63 31.92
C ILE A 357 -9.07 20.13 32.13
N LEU A 358 -10.29 20.39 32.59
CA LEU A 358 -10.75 21.77 32.84
C LEU A 358 -9.95 22.49 33.94
N LYS A 359 -9.60 21.79 35.00
CA LYS A 359 -8.75 22.30 36.08
C LYS A 359 -7.35 22.64 35.57
N GLU A 360 -6.73 21.74 34.78
CA GLU A 360 -5.42 21.98 34.17
C GLU A 360 -5.44 23.15 33.19
N ALA A 361 -6.55 23.31 32.44
CA ALA A 361 -6.76 24.44 31.54
C ALA A 361 -7.06 25.78 32.24
N GLY A 362 -7.39 25.76 33.54
CA GLY A 362 -7.85 26.93 34.28
C GLY A 362 -9.21 27.45 33.81
N VAL A 363 -10.06 26.57 33.22
CA VAL A 363 -11.37 26.93 32.66
C VAL A 363 -12.47 26.30 33.50
N LYS A 364 -13.48 27.11 33.91
CA LYS A 364 -14.66 26.59 34.62
C LYS A 364 -15.63 25.91 33.65
N ASP A 365 -16.40 24.95 34.17
CA ASP A 365 -17.50 24.37 33.38
C ASP A 365 -18.56 25.45 33.10
N GLN A 366 -18.79 25.71 31.82
CA GLN A 366 -19.75 26.71 31.34
C GLN A 366 -20.35 26.29 29.98
N ALA A 367 -21.37 27.02 29.56
CA ALA A 367 -22.00 26.75 28.27
C ALA A 367 -21.01 26.97 27.12
N ILE A 368 -20.95 26.04 26.18
CA ILE A 368 -20.04 26.06 25.02
C ILE A 368 -20.24 27.35 24.23
N ALA A 369 -21.48 27.76 24.00
CA ALA A 369 -21.79 28.99 23.27
C ALA A 369 -21.22 30.29 23.89
N LYS A 370 -20.80 30.24 25.16
CA LYS A 370 -20.18 31.37 25.89
C LYS A 370 -18.65 31.24 25.97
N LEU A 371 -18.06 30.16 25.42
CA LEU A 371 -16.63 29.94 25.48
C LEU A 371 -15.92 30.77 24.41
N ALA A 372 -14.92 31.54 24.83
CA ALA A 372 -14.02 32.19 23.91
C ALA A 372 -13.10 31.15 23.21
N PRO A 373 -12.71 31.37 21.95
CA PRO A 373 -11.81 30.49 21.23
C PRO A 373 -10.49 30.18 21.97
N GLU A 374 -9.96 31.17 22.70
CA GLU A 374 -8.74 31.03 23.51
C GLU A 374 -8.92 30.03 24.65
N SER A 375 -10.13 29.92 25.21
CA SER A 375 -10.45 28.93 26.25
C SER A 375 -10.45 27.51 25.67
N LEU A 376 -10.95 27.31 24.44
CA LEU A 376 -10.87 26.03 23.74
C LEU A 376 -9.42 25.63 23.44
N ASN A 377 -8.57 26.60 23.08
CA ASN A 377 -7.14 26.36 22.90
C ASN A 377 -6.47 25.86 24.18
N LYS A 378 -6.72 26.55 25.31
CA LYS A 378 -6.20 26.15 26.64
C LYS A 378 -6.65 24.73 27.02
N ILE A 379 -7.92 24.42 26.78
CA ILE A 379 -8.46 23.09 27.06
C ILE A 379 -7.73 22.04 26.21
N HIS A 380 -7.58 22.28 24.90
CA HIS A 380 -6.87 21.37 24.01
C HIS A 380 -5.40 21.18 24.42
N GLU A 381 -4.70 22.25 24.80
CA GLU A 381 -3.30 22.19 25.26
C GLU A 381 -3.14 21.46 26.62
N SER A 382 -4.20 21.39 27.42
CA SER A 382 -4.21 20.68 28.70
C SER A 382 -4.44 19.18 28.55
N ILE A 383 -5.07 18.72 27.46
CA ILE A 383 -5.37 17.30 27.22
C ILE A 383 -4.13 16.40 27.34
N PRO A 384 -2.99 16.68 26.70
CA PRO A 384 -1.80 15.84 26.81
C PRO A 384 -1.17 15.76 28.21
N LYS A 385 -1.53 16.69 29.12
CA LYS A 385 -1.01 16.75 30.49
C LYS A 385 -1.83 15.92 31.47
N VAL A 386 -3.02 15.48 31.07
CA VAL A 386 -3.93 14.65 31.86
C VAL A 386 -3.84 13.21 31.39
N GLU A 387 -3.65 12.27 32.30
CA GLU A 387 -3.61 10.85 31.97
C GLU A 387 -5.01 10.35 31.60
N ILE A 388 -5.16 9.87 30.35
CA ILE A 388 -6.39 9.32 29.82
C ILE A 388 -6.12 7.88 29.39
N MET A 389 -7.00 6.95 29.77
CA MET A 389 -6.90 5.55 29.37
C MET A 389 -6.89 5.41 27.84
N ASN A 390 -6.15 4.43 27.32
CA ASN A 390 -6.14 4.13 25.90
C ASN A 390 -7.55 3.93 25.31
N PRO A 391 -7.77 4.28 24.01
CA PRO A 391 -9.07 4.12 23.36
C PRO A 391 -9.55 2.67 23.37
N PRO A 392 -10.87 2.42 23.20
CA PRO A 392 -11.40 1.07 23.01
C PRO A 392 -10.76 0.40 21.78
N THR A 393 -10.61 -0.92 21.79
CA THR A 393 -9.91 -1.68 20.74
C THR A 393 -10.84 -2.56 19.92
N ASP A 394 -12.10 -2.67 20.27
CA ASP A 394 -13.15 -3.41 19.57
C ASP A 394 -13.56 -2.80 18.21
N CYS A 395 -12.98 -1.65 17.88
CA CYS A 395 -13.07 -1.01 16.57
C CYS A 395 -12.07 -1.58 15.53
N VAL A 396 -11.15 -2.46 15.95
CA VAL A 396 -10.13 -3.07 15.10
C VAL A 396 -10.20 -4.59 15.24
N VAL A 397 -10.38 -5.28 14.12
CA VAL A 397 -10.55 -6.74 14.09
C VAL A 397 -9.38 -7.38 13.34
N PRO A 398 -8.57 -8.23 14.02
CA PRO A 398 -7.50 -8.98 13.38
C PRO A 398 -8.05 -10.05 12.42
N ILE A 399 -7.20 -10.61 11.57
CA ILE A 399 -7.51 -11.80 10.76
C ILE A 399 -7.47 -13.03 11.67
N GLY A 400 -6.49 -13.07 12.57
CA GLY A 400 -6.26 -14.16 13.51
C GLY A 400 -5.13 -15.10 13.09
N GLU A 401 -4.33 -15.54 14.07
CA GLU A 401 -3.11 -16.33 13.84
C GLU A 401 -3.38 -17.61 13.05
N ASN A 402 -4.44 -18.34 13.38
CA ASN A 402 -4.77 -19.62 12.73
C ASN A 402 -5.13 -19.44 11.26
N LEU A 403 -5.97 -18.43 10.95
CA LEU A 403 -6.37 -18.16 9.58
C LEU A 403 -5.21 -17.66 8.72
N ILE A 404 -4.36 -16.78 9.26
CA ILE A 404 -3.18 -16.30 8.54
C ILE A 404 -2.19 -17.44 8.27
N MET A 405 -1.97 -18.33 9.25
CA MET A 405 -1.11 -19.50 9.04
C MET A 405 -1.66 -20.43 7.98
N GLU A 406 -2.96 -20.74 8.01
CA GLU A 406 -3.60 -21.63 7.06
C GLU A 406 -3.53 -21.08 5.63
N THR A 407 -3.85 -19.77 5.46
CA THR A 407 -3.76 -19.13 4.15
C THR A 407 -2.33 -19.07 3.62
N LEU A 408 -1.34 -18.80 4.48
CA LEU A 408 0.07 -18.77 4.11
C LEU A 408 0.58 -20.18 3.74
N ARG A 409 0.14 -21.22 4.46
CA ARG A 409 0.44 -22.64 4.16
C ARG A 409 0.00 -23.01 2.76
N GLN A 410 -1.25 -22.74 2.42
CA GLN A 410 -1.79 -23.04 1.10
C GLN A 410 -1.10 -22.28 -0.03
N LYS A 411 -0.60 -21.08 0.26
CA LYS A 411 0.09 -20.24 -0.73
C LYS A 411 1.52 -20.65 -0.99
N THR A 412 2.25 -21.15 0.02
CA THR A 412 3.70 -21.29 -0.04
C THR A 412 4.18 -22.73 -0.08
N GLY A 413 3.37 -23.72 0.24
CA GLY A 413 3.80 -25.11 0.35
C GLY A 413 4.99 -25.32 1.30
N ALA A 414 5.20 -24.42 2.27
CA ALA A 414 6.34 -24.46 3.17
C ALA A 414 6.24 -25.60 4.20
N GLU A 415 7.33 -25.91 4.90
CA GLU A 415 7.39 -26.97 5.92
C GLU A 415 7.10 -26.43 7.33
N PHE A 416 7.52 -25.22 7.62
CA PHE A 416 7.36 -24.58 8.92
C PHE A 416 6.53 -23.31 8.82
N PHE A 417 5.61 -23.15 9.78
CA PHE A 417 4.73 -21.99 9.88
C PHE A 417 4.66 -21.47 11.31
N THR A 418 4.57 -20.19 11.45
CA THR A 418 4.30 -19.53 12.72
C THR A 418 3.59 -18.21 12.49
N ALA A 419 2.75 -17.82 13.42
CA ALA A 419 2.13 -16.50 13.42
C ALA A 419 2.13 -15.89 14.82
N THR A 420 1.85 -14.59 14.87
CA THR A 420 1.64 -13.83 16.10
C THR A 420 0.73 -12.65 15.82
N THR A 421 -0.21 -12.39 16.73
CA THR A 421 -1.04 -11.20 16.78
C THR A 421 -0.61 -10.38 17.99
N ARG A 422 -0.15 -9.14 17.77
CA ARG A 422 0.26 -8.25 18.84
C ARG A 422 -0.94 -7.70 19.59
N SER A 423 -0.75 -7.40 20.87
CA SER A 423 -1.74 -6.63 21.62
C SER A 423 -1.97 -5.26 20.95
N PRO A 424 -3.19 -4.73 21.00
CA PRO A 424 -3.49 -3.42 20.42
C PRO A 424 -2.56 -2.33 20.97
N SER A 425 -2.08 -1.48 20.09
CA SER A 425 -1.30 -0.28 20.40
C SER A 425 -2.00 0.95 19.85
N VAL A 426 -1.51 2.14 20.17
CA VAL A 426 -2.15 3.42 19.82
C VAL A 426 -1.17 4.32 19.09
N TYR A 427 -1.63 4.90 17.99
CA TYR A 427 -0.92 5.92 17.23
C TYR A 427 -1.84 7.14 17.05
N ARG A 428 -1.45 8.30 17.58
CA ARG A 428 -2.26 9.54 17.54
C ARG A 428 -3.72 9.32 17.94
N GLY A 429 -3.95 8.61 19.05
CA GLY A 429 -5.28 8.32 19.56
C GLY A 429 -6.06 7.26 18.76
N ASN A 430 -5.50 6.71 17.69
CA ASN A 430 -6.11 5.65 16.89
C ASN A 430 -5.52 4.28 17.28
N PRO A 431 -6.34 3.31 17.70
CA PRO A 431 -5.87 1.97 17.99
C PRO A 431 -5.49 1.24 16.70
N PHE A 432 -4.47 0.39 16.80
CA PHE A 432 -4.05 -0.48 15.74
C PHE A 432 -3.53 -1.82 16.27
N ILE A 433 -3.60 -2.85 15.45
CA ILE A 433 -3.10 -4.20 15.73
C ILE A 433 -2.14 -4.59 14.61
N VAL A 434 -1.06 -5.26 14.96
CA VAL A 434 -0.12 -5.84 14.00
C VAL A 434 -0.14 -7.35 14.11
N GLU A 435 -0.31 -8.02 12.98
CA GLU A 435 -0.20 -9.45 12.84
C GLU A 435 0.96 -9.79 11.91
N CYS A 436 1.69 -10.83 12.25
CA CYS A 436 2.77 -11.34 11.42
C CYS A 436 2.66 -12.86 11.32
N ALA A 437 2.85 -13.40 10.11
CA ALA A 437 3.08 -14.81 9.90
C ALA A 437 4.36 -15.03 9.13
N LEU A 438 5.03 -16.14 9.39
CA LEU A 438 6.28 -16.54 8.75
C LEU A 438 6.18 -18.00 8.32
N ALA A 439 6.59 -18.27 7.09
CA ALA A 439 6.71 -19.61 6.51
C ALA A 439 8.17 -19.86 6.11
N PHE A 440 8.63 -21.09 6.25
CA PHE A 440 10.00 -21.47 5.90
C PHE A 440 10.08 -22.88 5.29
N GLY A 441 10.97 -23.05 4.30
CA GLY A 441 11.24 -24.35 3.67
C GLY A 441 10.23 -24.75 2.60
N GLY A 442 10.17 -26.04 2.26
CA GLY A 442 9.26 -26.61 1.27
C GLY A 442 9.52 -26.09 -0.14
N GLU A 443 8.48 -25.62 -0.83
CA GLU A 443 8.53 -25.15 -2.22
C GLU A 443 9.13 -23.73 -2.38
N LEU A 444 9.48 -23.06 -1.26
CA LEU A 444 10.10 -21.73 -1.31
C LEU A 444 11.53 -21.79 -1.85
N GLY A 445 11.89 -20.86 -2.73
CA GLY A 445 13.23 -20.79 -3.35
C GLY A 445 14.35 -20.53 -2.33
N ALA A 446 15.36 -21.41 -2.29
CA ALA A 446 16.46 -21.30 -1.34
C ALA A 446 17.41 -20.11 -1.62
N ASP A 447 17.55 -19.73 -2.89
CA ASP A 447 18.44 -18.66 -3.34
C ASP A 447 17.70 -17.37 -3.70
N GLU A 448 16.42 -17.30 -3.36
CA GLU A 448 15.58 -16.13 -3.63
C GLU A 448 15.53 -15.19 -2.41
N PRO A 449 15.35 -13.87 -2.62
CA PRO A 449 15.04 -12.96 -1.53
C PRO A 449 13.70 -13.33 -0.88
N MET A 450 13.61 -13.15 0.44
CA MET A 450 12.39 -13.33 1.22
C MET A 450 11.15 -12.79 0.50
N GLN A 451 10.12 -13.63 0.36
CA GLN A 451 8.82 -13.18 -0.14
C GLN A 451 8.09 -12.38 0.94
N VAL A 452 7.57 -11.21 0.59
CA VAL A 452 6.92 -10.30 1.54
C VAL A 452 5.50 -9.98 1.09
N PHE A 453 4.52 -10.40 1.89
CA PHE A 453 3.11 -10.07 1.73
C PHE A 453 2.75 -8.97 2.74
N ARG A 454 2.24 -7.85 2.25
CA ARG A 454 1.93 -6.66 3.06
C ARG A 454 0.46 -6.33 2.96
N PHE A 455 -0.20 -6.17 4.07
CA PHE A 455 -1.63 -5.85 4.15
C PHE A 455 -1.89 -4.71 5.11
N ALA A 456 -2.91 -3.92 4.80
CA ALA A 456 -3.48 -2.92 5.69
C ALA A 456 -5.01 -3.00 5.63
N ASN A 457 -5.67 -3.17 6.78
CA ASN A 457 -7.11 -3.43 6.85
C ASN A 457 -7.58 -4.49 5.85
N ARG A 458 -6.86 -5.62 5.79
CA ARG A 458 -7.09 -6.75 4.89
C ARG A 458 -6.87 -6.46 3.39
N VAL A 459 -6.40 -5.27 3.03
CA VAL A 459 -6.11 -4.87 1.64
C VAL A 459 -4.65 -5.14 1.29
N PRO A 460 -4.34 -5.84 0.19
CA PRO A 460 -2.97 -6.06 -0.27
C PRO A 460 -2.28 -4.76 -0.71
N LEU A 461 -1.01 -4.58 -0.30
CA LEU A 461 -0.17 -3.43 -0.66
C LEU A 461 0.84 -3.84 -1.73
N LEU A 462 0.49 -3.72 -3.01
CA LEU A 462 1.29 -4.24 -4.14
C LEU A 462 2.36 -3.28 -4.65
N PHE A 463 2.19 -1.98 -4.44
CA PHE A 463 3.11 -0.95 -4.94
C PHE A 463 4.03 -0.39 -3.85
N GLN A 464 5.06 0.34 -4.27
CA GLN A 464 5.99 1.09 -3.42
C GLN A 464 6.54 0.30 -2.20
N PRO A 465 7.08 -0.92 -2.37
CA PRO A 465 7.57 -1.70 -1.23
C PRO A 465 8.68 -0.97 -0.46
N ALA A 466 9.57 -0.25 -1.13
CA ALA A 466 10.65 0.49 -0.49
C ALA A 466 10.18 1.68 0.37
N ALA A 467 9.01 2.27 0.07
CA ALA A 467 8.43 3.36 0.85
C ALA A 467 7.68 2.86 2.09
N CYS A 468 7.30 1.57 2.12
CA CYS A 468 6.47 1.01 3.18
C CYS A 468 7.26 0.75 4.48
N ALA A 469 6.69 1.17 5.61
CA ALA A 469 7.25 0.92 6.94
C ALA A 469 7.57 -0.56 7.17
N THR A 470 6.70 -1.48 6.73
CA THR A 470 6.88 -2.94 6.86
C THR A 470 8.18 -3.40 6.20
N THR A 471 8.42 -3.06 4.94
CA THR A 471 9.62 -3.48 4.21
C THR A 471 10.88 -2.86 4.81
N ARG A 472 10.80 -1.61 5.26
CA ARG A 472 11.93 -0.93 5.93
C ARG A 472 12.29 -1.61 7.25
N VAL A 473 11.30 -2.05 8.03
CA VAL A 473 11.54 -2.80 9.27
C VAL A 473 12.17 -4.15 8.98
N LEU A 474 11.63 -4.92 8.00
CA LEU A 474 12.17 -6.22 7.59
C LEU A 474 13.64 -6.12 7.18
N GLY A 475 14.03 -5.12 6.38
CA GLY A 475 15.43 -4.92 5.96
C GLY A 475 16.38 -4.50 7.08
N ARG A 476 15.85 -3.92 8.18
CA ARG A 476 16.66 -3.48 9.33
C ARG A 476 16.81 -4.52 10.45
N ILE A 477 16.04 -5.60 10.41
CA ILE A 477 16.19 -6.72 11.34
C ILE A 477 17.47 -7.48 10.96
N ASP A 478 18.27 -7.83 11.96
CA ASP A 478 19.45 -8.68 11.79
C ASP A 478 19.02 -10.16 11.74
N TRP A 479 18.72 -10.63 10.51
CA TRP A 479 18.23 -11.97 10.26
C TRP A 479 19.29 -13.06 10.47
N LYS A 480 20.58 -12.69 10.47
CA LYS A 480 21.67 -13.64 10.77
C LYS A 480 21.54 -14.23 12.16
N LYS A 481 21.05 -13.45 13.12
CA LYS A 481 20.76 -13.93 14.49
C LYS A 481 19.68 -15.01 14.54
N TYR A 482 18.86 -15.11 13.50
CA TYR A 482 17.78 -16.10 13.40
C TYR A 482 18.11 -17.23 12.42
N GLY A 483 19.36 -17.29 11.91
CA GLY A 483 19.82 -18.37 11.04
C GLY A 483 19.58 -18.17 9.55
N LEU A 484 19.27 -16.93 9.10
CA LEU A 484 19.08 -16.60 7.70
C LEU A 484 20.23 -15.75 7.14
N ASN A 485 20.61 -15.98 5.88
CA ASN A 485 21.62 -15.19 5.21
C ASN A 485 21.07 -13.82 4.81
N GLN A 486 21.83 -12.75 5.11
CA GLN A 486 21.42 -11.38 4.82
C GLN A 486 22.62 -10.51 4.46
N SER A 487 22.51 -9.73 3.38
CA SER A 487 23.38 -8.61 3.10
C SER A 487 22.94 -7.36 3.89
N LYS A 488 23.84 -6.42 4.12
CA LYS A 488 23.55 -5.23 4.95
C LYS A 488 22.33 -4.46 4.42
N ASN A 489 21.36 -4.22 5.29
CA ASN A 489 20.11 -3.49 5.02
C ASN A 489 19.26 -4.05 3.85
N SER A 490 19.40 -5.32 3.52
CA SER A 490 18.56 -6.01 2.53
C SER A 490 17.60 -6.98 3.20
N LEU A 491 16.66 -7.51 2.43
CA LEU A 491 15.88 -8.68 2.86
C LEU A 491 16.81 -9.90 2.91
N PRO A 492 16.59 -10.87 3.81
CA PRO A 492 17.35 -12.12 3.83
C PRO A 492 17.09 -12.93 2.57
N VAL A 493 18.07 -13.74 2.18
CA VAL A 493 18.00 -14.71 1.09
C VAL A 493 17.77 -16.09 1.70
N GLY A 494 16.83 -16.83 1.17
CA GLY A 494 16.49 -18.18 1.62
C GLY A 494 15.02 -18.52 1.41
N PRO A 495 14.62 -19.77 1.70
CA PRO A 495 13.27 -20.27 1.49
C PRO A 495 12.32 -19.76 2.57
N VAL A 496 12.07 -18.44 2.58
CA VAL A 496 11.30 -17.77 3.62
C VAL A 496 10.28 -16.80 3.03
N ALA A 497 9.06 -16.84 3.58
CA ALA A 497 8.00 -15.90 3.27
C ALA A 497 7.47 -15.26 4.57
N VAL A 498 7.18 -13.97 4.52
CA VAL A 498 6.61 -13.21 5.65
C VAL A 498 5.37 -12.48 5.20
N LEU A 499 4.30 -12.61 5.98
CA LEU A 499 3.07 -11.85 5.85
C LEU A 499 3.00 -10.88 7.03
N VAL A 500 2.74 -9.60 6.76
CA VAL A 500 2.48 -8.58 7.79
C VAL A 500 1.17 -7.88 7.48
N HIS A 501 0.27 -7.88 8.43
CA HIS A 501 -1.00 -7.18 8.39
C HIS A 501 -1.05 -6.11 9.49
N VAL A 502 -1.44 -4.90 9.11
CA VAL A 502 -1.69 -3.79 10.03
C VAL A 502 -3.16 -3.42 9.95
N ALA A 503 -3.89 -3.63 11.03
CA ALA A 503 -5.29 -3.28 11.18
C ALA A 503 -5.43 -2.01 12.02
N SER A 504 -6.17 -1.01 11.57
CA SER A 504 -6.40 0.24 12.31
C SER A 504 -7.71 0.91 11.88
N VAL A 505 -8.26 1.75 12.73
CA VAL A 505 -9.36 2.66 12.36
C VAL A 505 -8.89 3.69 11.33
N TRP A 506 -7.61 4.05 11.39
CA TRP A 506 -6.98 4.99 10.46
C TRP A 506 -5.55 4.54 10.16
N VAL A 507 -5.37 3.84 9.04
CA VAL A 507 -4.03 3.46 8.60
C VAL A 507 -3.35 4.68 7.96
N PRO A 508 -2.18 5.13 8.46
CA PRO A 508 -1.46 6.22 7.83
C PRO A 508 -0.75 5.75 6.56
N PHE A 509 -1.37 5.99 5.42
CA PHE A 509 -0.77 5.69 4.11
C PHE A 509 0.13 6.83 3.62
N THR A 510 1.08 6.51 2.74
CA THR A 510 1.94 7.49 2.08
C THR A 510 1.25 8.24 0.94
N SER A 511 0.14 7.69 0.42
CA SER A 511 -0.67 8.27 -0.65
C SER A 511 -2.12 7.76 -0.57
N GLU A 512 -3.02 8.47 -1.21
CA GLU A 512 -4.45 8.13 -1.28
C GLU A 512 -4.72 6.78 -1.98
N SER A 513 -3.81 6.33 -2.84
CA SER A 513 -3.87 5.00 -3.49
C SER A 513 -3.57 3.83 -2.55
N LYS A 514 -3.33 4.08 -1.25
CA LYS A 514 -3.11 3.07 -0.19
C LYS A 514 -2.00 2.07 -0.56
N GLU A 515 -0.84 2.56 -0.99
CA GLU A 515 0.23 1.70 -1.53
C GLU A 515 1.25 1.26 -0.49
N ALA A 516 1.50 2.11 0.50
CA ALA A 516 2.49 1.88 1.52
C ALA A 516 2.07 2.54 2.84
N ILE A 517 2.41 1.90 3.95
CA ILE A 517 2.22 2.43 5.30
C ILE A 517 3.35 3.42 5.57
N ALA A 518 3.00 4.62 6.07
CA ALA A 518 3.94 5.66 6.42
C ALA A 518 4.85 5.28 7.61
N ASP A 519 5.99 5.94 7.70
CA ASP A 519 7.10 5.60 8.61
C ASP A 519 6.93 6.27 9.98
N TYR A 520 6.06 5.72 10.83
CA TYR A 520 5.86 6.18 12.21
C TYR A 520 6.53 5.26 13.24
N PRO A 521 7.17 5.83 14.29
CA PRO A 521 7.91 5.05 15.29
C PRO A 521 7.08 3.97 15.97
N GLU A 522 5.87 4.28 16.40
CA GLU A 522 4.95 3.38 17.13
C GLU A 522 4.58 2.17 16.25
N ILE A 523 4.19 2.42 15.00
CA ILE A 523 3.81 1.37 14.05
C ILE A 523 5.02 0.49 13.71
N LYS A 524 6.20 1.09 13.47
CA LYS A 524 7.43 0.33 13.22
C LYS A 524 7.84 -0.53 14.41
N GLN A 525 7.65 -0.04 15.61
CA GLN A 525 7.97 -0.77 16.84
C GLN A 525 7.13 -2.05 16.93
N GLU A 526 5.81 -1.96 16.77
CA GLU A 526 4.93 -3.13 16.82
C GLU A 526 5.18 -4.10 15.64
N ILE A 527 5.41 -3.59 14.43
CA ILE A 527 5.80 -4.42 13.28
C ILE A 527 7.12 -5.17 13.60
N ARG A 528 8.11 -4.49 14.17
CA ARG A 528 9.38 -5.11 14.55
C ARG A 528 9.17 -6.22 15.58
N LEU A 529 8.40 -5.95 16.62
CA LEU A 529 8.13 -6.93 17.68
C LEU A 529 7.41 -8.16 17.13
N ALA A 530 6.38 -7.97 16.29
CA ALA A 530 5.65 -9.06 15.65
C ALA A 530 6.58 -9.95 14.80
N ILE A 531 7.43 -9.34 13.97
CA ILE A 531 8.38 -10.08 13.13
C ILE A 531 9.42 -10.82 13.99
N GLN A 532 9.94 -10.18 15.04
CA GLN A 532 10.91 -10.79 15.93
C GLN A 532 10.32 -11.98 16.70
N ASP A 533 9.05 -11.95 17.05
CA ASP A 533 8.36 -13.09 17.69
C ASP A 533 8.34 -14.31 16.74
N CYS A 534 7.95 -14.12 15.49
CA CYS A 534 7.98 -15.17 14.47
C CYS A 534 9.42 -15.65 14.18
N ALA A 535 10.38 -14.71 14.08
CA ALA A 535 11.78 -15.02 13.80
C ALA A 535 12.43 -15.85 14.94
N ARG A 536 12.10 -15.60 16.22
CA ARG A 536 12.54 -16.42 17.34
C ARG A 536 12.04 -17.85 17.23
N LYS A 537 10.74 -18.04 16.92
CA LYS A 537 10.16 -19.37 16.72
C LYS A 537 10.83 -20.11 15.55
N LEU A 538 11.14 -19.39 14.44
CA LEU A 538 11.91 -19.94 13.33
C LEU A 538 13.32 -20.36 13.76
N SER A 539 14.04 -19.52 14.49
CA SER A 539 15.39 -19.82 14.95
C SER A 539 15.45 -21.08 15.82
N ILE A 540 14.45 -21.30 16.68
CA ILE A 540 14.32 -22.52 17.47
C ILE A 540 14.13 -23.75 16.56
N HIS A 541 13.26 -23.62 15.54
CA HIS A 541 13.03 -24.68 14.56
C HIS A 541 14.32 -25.03 13.78
N LEU A 542 15.02 -24.03 13.26
CA LEU A 542 16.28 -24.22 12.54
C LEU A 542 17.37 -24.85 13.41
N SER A 543 17.48 -24.42 14.67
CA SER A 543 18.44 -25.00 15.62
C SER A 543 18.16 -26.48 15.93
N LYS A 544 16.89 -26.86 16.07
CA LYS A 544 16.49 -28.26 16.23
C LYS A 544 16.83 -29.09 14.99
N ARG A 545 16.51 -28.57 13.79
CA ARG A 545 16.81 -29.23 12.51
C ARG A 545 18.33 -29.40 12.30
N TYR A 546 19.12 -28.37 12.63
CA TYR A 546 20.58 -28.44 12.54
C TYR A 546 21.16 -29.53 13.48
N ARG A 547 20.71 -29.55 14.77
CA ARG A 547 21.16 -30.58 15.75
C ARG A 547 20.78 -31.99 15.31
N ALA A 548 19.56 -32.18 14.78
CA ALA A 548 19.13 -33.46 14.25
C ALA A 548 19.97 -33.92 13.06
N ALA A 549 20.25 -33.00 12.13
CA ALA A 549 21.11 -33.29 10.96
C ALA A 549 22.57 -33.59 11.40
N GLU A 550 23.09 -32.88 12.39
CA GLU A 550 24.41 -33.14 12.93
C GLU A 550 24.48 -34.50 13.64
N ALA A 551 23.48 -34.85 14.46
CA ALA A 551 23.37 -36.17 15.08
C ALA A 551 23.29 -37.30 14.04
N ALA A 552 22.47 -37.11 12.99
CA ALA A 552 22.39 -38.10 11.91
C ALA A 552 23.73 -38.26 11.16
N ARG A 553 24.46 -37.16 10.91
CA ARG A 553 25.81 -37.22 10.31
C ARG A 553 26.78 -37.96 11.16
N LYS A 554 26.76 -37.71 12.49
CA LYS A 554 27.63 -38.40 13.45
C LYS A 554 27.32 -39.89 13.49
N ALA A 555 26.02 -40.26 13.53
CA ALA A 555 25.60 -41.66 13.48
C ALA A 555 26.09 -42.34 12.18
N ASN A 556 25.80 -41.74 11.02
CA ASN A 556 26.23 -42.29 9.73
C ASN A 556 27.78 -42.38 9.61
N TYR A 557 28.52 -41.44 10.22
CA TYR A 557 29.97 -41.49 10.26
C TYR A 557 30.43 -42.67 11.12
N ILE A 558 29.86 -42.90 12.30
CA ILE A 558 30.16 -44.04 13.20
C ILE A 558 29.83 -45.34 12.46
N ASP A 559 28.65 -45.49 11.90
CA ASP A 559 28.22 -46.68 11.14
C ASP A 559 29.18 -47.04 10.00
N THR A 560 29.74 -46.03 9.32
CA THR A 560 30.72 -46.22 8.26
C THR A 560 32.05 -46.80 8.77
N TYR A 561 32.46 -46.46 10.00
CA TYR A 561 33.73 -46.88 10.58
C TYR A 561 33.65 -48.18 11.40
N ILE A 562 32.48 -48.57 11.91
CA ILE A 562 32.27 -49.80 12.68
C ILE A 562 32.85 -51.05 11.98
N PRO A 563 32.63 -51.31 10.69
CA PRO A 563 33.20 -52.47 9.98
C PRO A 563 34.74 -52.47 10.04
N PHE A 564 35.38 -51.32 9.80
CA PHE A 564 36.85 -51.20 9.80
C PHE A 564 37.42 -51.41 11.24
N ILE A 565 36.72 -50.96 12.26
CA ILE A 565 37.08 -51.21 13.66
C ILE A 565 36.93 -52.73 13.93
N GLY A 566 35.87 -53.36 13.43
CA GLY A 566 35.64 -54.80 13.56
C GLY A 566 36.75 -55.62 12.89
N GLU A 567 37.19 -55.24 11.68
CA GLU A 567 38.32 -55.85 10.98
C GLU A 567 39.64 -55.71 11.78
N ALA A 568 39.94 -54.46 12.21
CA ALA A 568 41.14 -54.21 12.99
C ALA A 568 41.17 -55.01 14.32
N LEU A 569 40.03 -55.10 15.03
CA LEU A 569 39.90 -55.89 16.25
C LEU A 569 39.99 -57.41 15.97
N GLN A 570 39.47 -57.89 14.83
CA GLN A 570 39.63 -59.27 14.39
C GLN A 570 41.11 -59.65 14.22
N ASP A 571 41.88 -58.80 13.55
CA ASP A 571 43.31 -59.00 13.33
C ASP A 571 44.11 -58.96 14.61
N MET A 572 43.81 -57.99 15.50
CA MET A 572 44.54 -57.84 16.80
C MET A 572 44.24 -58.96 17.80
N LEU A 573 42.98 -59.38 17.90
CA LEU A 573 42.51 -60.35 18.91
C LEU A 573 42.33 -61.73 18.32
N LYS A 574 42.64 -61.98 17.04
CA LYS A 574 42.47 -63.24 16.29
C LYS A 574 41.07 -63.84 16.47
N LEU A 575 40.05 -62.98 16.32
CA LEU A 575 38.63 -63.37 16.41
C LEU A 575 38.21 -64.16 15.17
N SER A 576 37.29 -65.11 15.35
CA SER A 576 36.61 -65.76 14.24
C SER A 576 35.64 -64.81 13.56
N ASP A 577 35.26 -65.11 12.29
CA ASP A 577 34.30 -64.27 11.51
C ASP A 577 32.99 -64.10 12.27
N LYS A 578 32.45 -65.14 12.89
CA LYS A 578 31.24 -65.05 13.74
C LYS A 578 31.38 -64.10 14.93
N GLN A 579 32.55 -64.08 15.57
CA GLN A 579 32.83 -63.19 16.67
C GLN A 579 32.99 -61.73 16.20
N LYS A 580 33.59 -61.53 15.03
CA LYS A 580 33.65 -60.21 14.38
C LYS A 580 32.25 -59.66 14.06
N ASP A 581 31.40 -60.51 13.44
CA ASP A 581 30.03 -60.08 13.06
C ASP A 581 29.22 -59.72 14.33
N THR A 582 29.31 -60.54 15.39
CA THR A 582 28.67 -60.24 16.69
C THR A 582 29.23 -58.95 17.32
N LEU A 583 30.51 -58.69 17.17
CA LEU A 583 31.15 -57.46 17.66
C LEU A 583 30.65 -56.23 16.87
N ILE A 584 30.56 -56.36 15.52
CA ILE A 584 30.04 -55.28 14.67
C ILE A 584 28.57 -55.00 14.98
N GLU A 585 27.76 -56.02 15.26
CA GLU A 585 26.36 -55.85 15.67
C GLU A 585 26.20 -55.22 17.07
N THR A 586 27.20 -55.38 17.91
CA THR A 586 27.18 -54.87 19.32
C THR A 586 27.74 -53.45 19.44
N LEU A 587 28.60 -53.02 18.51
CA LEU A 587 29.16 -51.66 18.43
C LEU A 587 28.16 -50.70 17.82
#